data_ec2c7b7470303ef155e564680c85a91a
#
_entry.id   ec2c7b7470303ef155e564680c85a91a
#
_cell.length_a   1.000
_cell.length_b   1.000
_cell.length_c   1.000
_cell.angle_alpha   90.00
_cell.angle_beta   90.00
_cell.angle_gamma   90.00
#
_symmetry.space_group_name_H-M   'P 1'
#
loop_
_entity.id
_entity.type
_entity.pdbx_description
1 polymer ?
#
loop_
_entity_poly.entity_id
_entity_poly.type
_entity_poly.pdbx_seq_one_letter_code
_entity_poly.pdbx_strand_id
1 'polypeptide(L)'
;LHLAWALPLALLGYLVWAADGDLGFLWRVLRHRESSTADYRWKRAARVAPAPVPRPWPTTDGCGAVAAAWAADGGDTFDRYLGHGDARALVVIRDGALACEWYGNGGGADRPQAVMSVSKTVLGLIVARAEAAGRLALTEPITARLPELARRDPRFGAITLAALLDMRSGIGFDEATRFPWVDQDGPRVYYASD
;
A
#
# COMPACT_ATOMS: atom_id res chain seq x y z
N LEU A 1 2.56 32.89 -33.15
CA LEU A 1 3.51 31.93 -32.57
C LEU A 1 3.64 32.04 -31.03
N HIS A 2 3.51 33.26 -30.45
CA HIS A 2 3.69 33.46 -28.99
C HIS A 2 2.55 32.92 -28.12
N LEU A 3 1.30 32.87 -28.62
CA LEU A 3 0.16 32.35 -27.87
C LEU A 3 0.20 30.84 -27.67
N ALA A 4 0.84 30.10 -28.58
CA ALA A 4 0.91 28.63 -28.51
C ALA A 4 1.71 28.10 -27.28
N TRP A 5 2.64 28.91 -26.75
CA TRP A 5 3.46 28.55 -25.58
C TRP A 5 2.91 29.07 -24.25
N ALA A 6 1.97 30.01 -24.29
CA ALA A 6 1.43 30.62 -23.06
C ALA A 6 0.68 29.61 -22.20
N LEU A 7 -0.16 28.76 -22.81
CA LEU A 7 -0.91 27.72 -22.08
C LEU A 7 -0.03 26.63 -21.45
N PRO A 8 0.93 26.02 -22.18
CA PRO A 8 1.85 25.06 -21.58
C PRO A 8 2.70 25.64 -20.44
N LEU A 9 3.19 26.87 -20.59
CA LEU A 9 3.96 27.54 -19.54
C LEU A 9 3.11 27.88 -18.30
N ALA A 10 1.88 28.32 -18.51
CA ALA A 10 0.95 28.58 -17.40
C ALA A 10 0.60 27.29 -16.67
N LEU A 11 0.37 26.19 -17.39
CA LEU A 11 0.13 24.87 -16.77
C LEU A 11 1.35 24.40 -15.99
N LEU A 12 2.54 24.51 -16.55
CA LEU A 12 3.79 24.14 -15.87
C LEU A 12 3.98 25.00 -14.61
N GLY A 13 3.79 26.30 -14.69
CA GLY A 13 3.86 27.23 -13.55
C GLY A 13 2.85 26.85 -12.46
N TYR A 14 1.62 26.50 -12.86
CA TYR A 14 0.60 26.02 -11.92
C TYR A 14 1.01 24.71 -11.25
N LEU A 15 1.52 23.72 -12.00
CA LEU A 15 1.94 22.44 -11.44
C LEU A 15 3.11 22.60 -10.45
N VAL A 16 4.08 23.47 -10.78
CA VAL A 16 5.21 23.80 -9.89
C VAL A 16 4.71 24.48 -8.62
N TRP A 17 3.78 25.42 -8.74
CA TRP A 17 3.17 26.09 -7.59
C TRP A 17 2.37 25.11 -6.73
N ALA A 18 1.53 24.26 -7.32
CA ALA A 18 0.73 23.26 -6.64
C ALA A 18 1.58 22.17 -5.96
N ALA A 19 2.80 21.96 -6.45
CA ALA A 19 3.81 21.08 -5.84
C ALA A 19 4.68 21.79 -4.79
N ASP A 20 4.31 22.99 -4.34
CA ASP A 20 5.09 23.83 -3.40
C ASP A 20 6.56 24.06 -3.85
N GLY A 21 6.80 24.04 -5.15
CA GLY A 21 8.15 24.18 -5.74
C GLY A 21 9.01 22.90 -5.69
N ASP A 22 8.50 21.79 -5.16
CA ASP A 22 9.24 20.51 -5.16
C ASP A 22 9.22 19.86 -6.54
N LEU A 23 10.24 20.19 -7.34
CA LEU A 23 10.42 19.62 -8.69
C LEU A 23 10.67 18.10 -8.64
N GLY A 24 11.28 17.58 -7.58
CA GLY A 24 11.51 16.16 -7.41
C GLY A 24 10.20 15.41 -7.19
N PHE A 25 9.33 15.94 -6.35
CA PHE A 25 7.97 15.42 -6.17
C PHE A 25 7.19 15.46 -7.49
N LEU A 26 7.17 16.61 -8.16
CA LEU A 26 6.48 16.76 -9.45
C LEU A 26 6.99 15.75 -10.49
N TRP A 27 8.32 15.56 -10.57
CA TRP A 27 8.90 14.55 -11.44
C TRP A 27 8.42 13.13 -11.10
N ARG A 28 8.38 12.75 -9.82
CA ARG A 28 7.89 11.44 -9.40
C ARG A 28 6.42 11.22 -9.77
N VAL A 29 5.56 12.22 -9.51
CA VAL A 29 4.14 12.16 -9.88
C VAL A 29 3.98 11.98 -11.40
N LEU A 30 4.66 12.80 -12.21
CA LEU A 30 4.55 12.73 -13.67
C LEU A 30 5.15 11.45 -14.25
N ARG A 31 6.21 10.92 -13.62
CA ARG A 31 6.91 9.70 -14.07
C ARG A 31 6.17 8.42 -13.75
N HIS A 32 5.57 8.34 -12.58
CA HIS A 32 4.95 7.12 -12.07
C HIS A 32 3.42 7.13 -12.19
N ARG A 33 2.81 8.31 -12.21
CA ARG A 33 1.36 8.56 -12.40
C ARG A 33 0.46 7.78 -11.46
N GLU A 34 0.35 6.46 -11.65
CA GLU A 34 -0.48 5.54 -10.86
C GLU A 34 0.39 4.58 -10.07
N SER A 35 -0.10 4.17 -8.90
CA SER A 35 0.56 3.18 -8.09
C SER A 35 0.56 1.81 -8.78
N SER A 36 1.66 1.09 -8.67
CA SER A 36 1.86 -0.20 -9.33
C SER A 36 2.48 -1.22 -8.38
N THR A 37 2.21 -2.49 -8.61
CA THR A 37 2.88 -3.59 -7.90
C THR A 37 4.40 -3.60 -8.12
N ALA A 38 4.90 -2.86 -9.12
CA ALA A 38 6.33 -2.72 -9.41
C ALA A 38 7.01 -1.56 -8.66
N ASP A 39 6.29 -0.78 -7.88
CA ASP A 39 6.80 0.44 -7.22
C ASP A 39 7.88 0.19 -6.17
N TYR A 40 7.99 -1.05 -5.68
CA TYR A 40 9.12 -1.47 -4.85
C TYR A 40 10.49 -1.22 -5.50
N ARG A 41 10.55 -1.01 -6.82
CA ARG A 41 11.80 -0.81 -7.57
C ARG A 41 12.38 0.61 -7.40
N TRP A 42 11.54 1.58 -7.07
CA TRP A 42 11.95 2.97 -6.90
C TRP A 42 11.70 3.50 -5.49
N LYS A 43 10.86 2.83 -4.70
CA LYS A 43 10.69 3.13 -3.27
C LYS A 43 11.90 2.65 -2.48
N ARG A 44 12.27 3.41 -1.45
CA ARG A 44 13.26 2.93 -0.48
C ARG A 44 12.75 1.68 0.20
N ALA A 45 13.61 0.70 0.31
CA ALA A 45 13.28 -0.58 0.92
C ALA A 45 14.40 -1.07 1.83
N ALA A 46 14.02 -1.70 2.92
CA ALA A 46 14.94 -2.46 3.78
C ALA A 46 14.63 -3.95 3.62
N ARG A 47 15.67 -4.75 3.53
CA ARG A 47 15.51 -6.22 3.56
C ARG A 47 15.27 -6.67 4.99
N VAL A 48 14.20 -7.43 5.20
CA VAL A 48 13.99 -8.19 6.42
C VAL A 48 14.77 -9.49 6.29
N ALA A 49 15.64 -9.78 7.25
CA ALA A 49 16.39 -11.05 7.25
C ALA A 49 15.41 -12.23 7.38
N PRO A 50 15.64 -13.34 6.66
CA PRO A 50 14.85 -14.55 6.82
C PRO A 50 15.01 -15.09 8.25
N ALA A 51 14.00 -15.85 8.71
CA ALA A 51 14.10 -16.52 10.00
C ALA A 51 15.29 -17.49 9.99
N PRO A 52 16.06 -17.58 11.10
CA PRO A 52 17.20 -18.50 11.18
C PRO A 52 16.81 -19.95 10.93
N VAL A 53 15.60 -20.33 11.31
CA VAL A 53 15.00 -21.65 11.04
C VAL A 53 13.76 -21.42 10.19
N PRO A 54 13.80 -21.77 8.90
CA PRO A 54 12.63 -21.69 8.04
C PRO A 54 11.50 -22.60 8.54
N ARG A 55 10.29 -22.12 8.47
CA ARG A 55 9.07 -22.89 8.76
C ARG A 55 8.23 -22.93 7.48
N PRO A 56 8.55 -23.83 6.53
CA PRO A 56 7.77 -23.97 5.33
C PRO A 56 6.35 -24.43 5.66
N TRP A 57 5.40 -23.96 4.90
CA TRP A 57 4.04 -24.46 4.97
C TRP A 57 4.01 -25.91 4.45
N PRO A 58 3.31 -26.84 5.11
CA PRO A 58 2.95 -28.09 4.47
C PRO A 58 2.21 -27.80 3.16
N THR A 59 2.44 -28.61 2.15
CA THR A 59 1.79 -28.46 0.84
C THR A 59 0.78 -29.56 0.59
N THR A 60 -0.33 -29.23 -0.05
CA THR A 60 -1.34 -30.18 -0.52
C THR A 60 -1.66 -29.90 -1.98
N ASP A 61 -2.13 -30.90 -2.70
CA ASP A 61 -2.61 -30.73 -4.09
C ASP A 61 -4.09 -30.29 -4.06
N GLY A 62 -4.30 -29.02 -3.86
CA GLY A 62 -5.64 -28.42 -3.72
C GLY A 62 -6.04 -27.50 -4.87
N CYS A 63 -5.17 -27.24 -5.85
CA CYS A 63 -5.51 -26.31 -6.94
C CYS A 63 -6.74 -26.76 -7.75
N GLY A 64 -6.90 -28.07 -7.98
CA GLY A 64 -8.09 -28.60 -8.63
C GLY A 64 -9.38 -28.31 -7.86
N ALA A 65 -9.36 -28.44 -6.53
CA ALA A 65 -10.51 -28.11 -5.69
C ALA A 65 -10.81 -26.59 -5.68
N VAL A 66 -9.77 -25.75 -5.68
CA VAL A 66 -9.93 -24.30 -5.78
C VAL A 66 -10.56 -23.91 -7.12
N ALA A 67 -10.06 -24.46 -8.22
CA ALA A 67 -10.60 -24.23 -9.56
C ALA A 67 -12.05 -24.72 -9.71
N ALA A 68 -12.39 -25.88 -9.13
CA ALA A 68 -13.75 -26.41 -9.13
C ALA A 68 -14.71 -25.53 -8.31
N ALA A 69 -14.28 -25.08 -7.13
CA ALA A 69 -15.08 -24.16 -6.32
C ALA A 69 -15.31 -22.82 -7.03
N TRP A 70 -14.31 -22.31 -7.72
CA TRP A 70 -14.43 -21.10 -8.54
C TRP A 70 -15.42 -21.26 -9.68
N ALA A 71 -15.34 -22.38 -10.41
CA ALA A 71 -16.26 -22.68 -11.52
C ALA A 71 -17.71 -22.87 -11.08
N ALA A 72 -17.92 -23.40 -9.86
CA ALA A 72 -19.26 -23.61 -9.29
C ALA A 72 -20.01 -22.30 -9.01
N ASP A 73 -19.32 -21.18 -8.85
CA ASP A 73 -19.89 -19.85 -8.66
C ASP A 73 -20.37 -19.19 -9.98
N GLY A 74 -20.31 -19.91 -11.10
CA GLY A 74 -20.85 -19.49 -12.39
C GLY A 74 -20.02 -18.47 -13.16
N GLY A 75 -18.77 -18.26 -12.72
CA GLY A 75 -17.83 -17.36 -13.38
C GLY A 75 -17.05 -17.99 -14.54
N ASP A 76 -16.08 -17.23 -15.02
CA ASP A 76 -15.10 -17.69 -15.99
C ASP A 76 -14.20 -18.80 -15.38
N THR A 77 -13.43 -19.51 -16.17
CA THR A 77 -12.48 -20.47 -15.61
C THR A 77 -11.44 -19.74 -14.75
N PHE A 78 -10.96 -20.42 -13.71
CA PHE A 78 -9.97 -19.88 -12.79
C PHE A 78 -8.75 -19.27 -13.51
N ASP A 79 -8.14 -20.02 -14.42
CA ASP A 79 -6.98 -19.57 -15.19
C ASP A 79 -7.31 -18.40 -16.11
N ARG A 80 -8.48 -18.42 -16.71
CA ARG A 80 -8.90 -17.36 -17.63
C ARG A 80 -9.18 -16.07 -16.88
N TYR A 81 -9.87 -16.12 -15.75
CA TYR A 81 -10.14 -14.94 -14.91
C TYR A 81 -8.82 -14.29 -14.41
N LEU A 82 -7.93 -15.10 -13.86
CA LEU A 82 -6.64 -14.61 -13.35
C LEU A 82 -5.72 -14.15 -14.49
N GLY A 83 -5.74 -14.85 -15.63
CA GLY A 83 -4.88 -14.54 -16.78
C GLY A 83 -5.28 -13.29 -17.55
N HIS A 84 -6.58 -12.92 -17.57
CA HIS A 84 -7.05 -11.70 -18.24
C HIS A 84 -6.91 -10.44 -17.39
N GLY A 85 -6.78 -10.58 -16.07
CA GLY A 85 -6.62 -9.45 -15.15
C GLY A 85 -5.15 -9.07 -14.93
N ASP A 86 -4.95 -8.16 -14.00
CA ASP A 86 -3.62 -7.76 -13.52
C ASP A 86 -3.10 -8.64 -12.37
N ALA A 87 -3.74 -9.80 -12.12
CA ALA A 87 -3.35 -10.72 -11.08
C ALA A 87 -1.92 -11.24 -11.34
N ARG A 88 -1.06 -11.15 -10.34
CA ARG A 88 0.35 -11.58 -10.41
C ARG A 88 0.59 -12.90 -9.72
N ALA A 89 -0.14 -13.14 -8.64
CA ALA A 89 -0.06 -14.35 -7.85
C ALA A 89 -1.37 -14.58 -7.11
N LEU A 90 -1.71 -15.83 -6.89
CA LEU A 90 -2.73 -16.25 -5.93
C LEU A 90 -2.15 -17.36 -5.08
N VAL A 91 -2.33 -17.25 -3.77
CA VAL A 91 -1.92 -18.27 -2.81
C VAL A 91 -3.12 -18.60 -1.94
N VAL A 92 -3.46 -19.85 -1.85
CA VAL A 92 -4.54 -20.34 -0.99
C VAL A 92 -3.95 -21.22 0.11
N ILE A 93 -4.16 -20.81 1.35
CA ILE A 93 -3.79 -21.59 2.54
C ILE A 93 -5.08 -22.10 3.17
N ARG A 94 -5.16 -23.40 3.39
CA ARG A 94 -6.30 -24.07 4.02
C ARG A 94 -5.83 -25.01 5.11
N ASP A 95 -6.43 -24.93 6.28
CA ASP A 95 -6.13 -25.79 7.43
C ASP A 95 -4.63 -25.84 7.77
N GLY A 96 -3.95 -24.70 7.64
CA GLY A 96 -2.52 -24.56 7.93
C GLY A 96 -1.60 -25.16 6.85
N ALA A 97 -2.11 -25.53 5.68
CA ALA A 97 -1.33 -26.01 4.56
C ALA A 97 -1.51 -25.14 3.31
N LEU A 98 -0.46 -25.02 2.52
CA LEU A 98 -0.48 -24.39 1.21
C LEU A 98 -1.22 -25.31 0.23
N ALA A 99 -2.45 -24.93 -0.10
CA ALA A 99 -3.34 -25.73 -0.93
C ALA A 99 -3.18 -25.43 -2.42
N CYS A 100 -2.94 -24.17 -2.78
CA CYS A 100 -2.76 -23.78 -4.18
C CYS A 100 -1.86 -22.55 -4.31
N GLU A 101 -1.01 -22.57 -5.31
CA GLU A 101 -0.27 -21.40 -5.78
C GLU A 101 -0.48 -21.26 -7.28
N TRP A 102 -0.77 -20.04 -7.69
CA TRP A 102 -0.85 -19.64 -9.09
C TRP A 102 -0.01 -18.39 -9.32
N TYR A 103 0.70 -18.34 -10.43
CA TYR A 103 1.52 -17.20 -10.84
C TYR A 103 1.29 -16.89 -12.31
N GLY A 104 1.10 -15.61 -12.63
CA GLY A 104 0.89 -15.15 -13.99
C GLY A 104 1.28 -13.69 -14.17
N ASN A 105 1.13 -13.18 -15.37
CA ASN A 105 1.33 -11.77 -15.70
C ASN A 105 2.66 -11.17 -15.18
N GLY A 106 3.73 -11.96 -15.23
CA GLY A 106 5.06 -11.60 -14.74
C GLY A 106 5.26 -11.71 -13.23
N GLY A 107 4.32 -12.31 -12.50
CA GLY A 107 4.47 -12.77 -11.12
C GLY A 107 5.36 -14.01 -11.01
N GLY A 108 5.63 -14.45 -9.80
CA GLY A 108 6.42 -15.66 -9.49
C GLY A 108 6.75 -15.70 -8.01
N ALA A 109 7.04 -16.90 -7.48
CA ALA A 109 7.36 -17.10 -6.07
C ALA A 109 8.51 -16.21 -5.59
N ASP A 110 9.51 -15.98 -6.44
CA ASP A 110 10.69 -15.15 -6.13
C ASP A 110 10.58 -13.72 -6.68
N ARG A 111 9.38 -13.29 -7.08
CA ARG A 111 9.15 -11.96 -7.64
C ARG A 111 8.49 -11.06 -6.62
N PRO A 112 9.20 -10.08 -6.02
CA PRO A 112 8.60 -9.11 -5.11
C PRO A 112 7.49 -8.32 -5.79
N GLN A 113 6.48 -7.97 -5.01
CA GLN A 113 5.36 -7.12 -5.42
C GLN A 113 5.10 -6.09 -4.34
N ALA A 114 4.78 -4.86 -4.71
CA ALA A 114 4.25 -3.89 -3.77
C ALA A 114 2.83 -4.30 -3.39
N VAL A 115 2.59 -4.49 -2.10
CA VAL A 115 1.30 -4.99 -1.58
C VAL A 115 0.37 -3.89 -1.09
N MET A 116 0.75 -2.64 -1.31
CA MET A 116 -0.05 -1.45 -0.98
C MET A 116 -0.66 -1.53 0.43
N SER A 117 -1.97 -1.34 0.56
CA SER A 117 -2.67 -1.31 1.85
C SER A 117 -2.69 -2.65 2.61
N VAL A 118 -2.34 -3.77 1.99
CA VAL A 118 -2.12 -5.03 2.72
C VAL A 118 -1.00 -4.89 3.76
N SER A 119 -0.08 -3.94 3.55
CA SER A 119 0.93 -3.55 4.54
C SER A 119 0.33 -3.15 5.89
N LYS A 120 -0.88 -2.58 5.91
CA LYS A 120 -1.59 -2.21 7.15
C LYS A 120 -1.93 -3.43 8.00
N THR A 121 -2.26 -4.57 7.38
CA THR A 121 -2.49 -5.83 8.09
C THR A 121 -1.22 -6.30 8.81
N VAL A 122 -0.08 -6.25 8.13
CA VAL A 122 1.21 -6.60 8.74
C VAL A 122 1.55 -5.65 9.88
N LEU A 123 1.33 -4.34 9.69
CA LEU A 123 1.50 -3.35 10.77
C LEU A 123 0.59 -3.63 11.96
N GLY A 124 -0.68 -3.95 11.72
CA GLY A 124 -1.62 -4.34 12.79
C GLY A 124 -1.13 -5.54 13.60
N LEU A 125 -0.60 -6.57 12.94
CA LEU A 125 -0.01 -7.73 13.61
C LEU A 125 1.22 -7.37 14.46
N ILE A 126 2.07 -6.46 13.96
CA ILE A 126 3.24 -5.95 14.71
C ILE A 126 2.79 -5.19 15.95
N VAL A 127 1.78 -4.32 15.82
CA VAL A 127 1.22 -3.55 16.95
C VAL A 127 0.59 -4.49 17.98
N ALA A 128 -0.22 -5.45 17.57
CA ALA A 128 -0.83 -6.45 18.47
C ALA A 128 0.25 -7.24 19.23
N ARG A 129 1.33 -7.62 18.56
CA ARG A 129 2.47 -8.28 19.20
C ARG A 129 3.19 -7.38 20.20
N ALA A 130 3.33 -6.10 19.91
CA ALA A 130 3.95 -5.12 20.81
C ALA A 130 3.05 -4.87 22.04
N GLU A 131 1.74 -4.81 21.88
CA GLU A 131 0.78 -4.73 22.97
C GLU A 131 0.85 -5.96 23.87
N ALA A 132 0.79 -7.15 23.30
CA ALA A 132 0.91 -8.41 24.04
C ALA A 132 2.24 -8.52 24.81
N ALA A 133 3.30 -7.85 24.35
CA ALA A 133 4.57 -7.75 25.02
C ALA A 133 4.65 -6.61 26.05
N GLY A 134 3.56 -5.88 26.30
CA GLY A 134 3.49 -4.75 27.23
C GLY A 134 4.32 -3.53 26.80
N ARG A 135 4.66 -3.43 25.53
CA ARG A 135 5.48 -2.32 25.00
C ARG A 135 4.67 -1.07 24.64
N LEU A 136 3.38 -1.22 24.45
CA LEU A 136 2.42 -0.17 24.20
C LEU A 136 1.02 -0.60 24.66
N ALA A 137 0.10 0.35 24.77
CA ALA A 137 -1.32 0.07 25.00
C ALA A 137 -2.15 0.70 23.87
N LEU A 138 -3.15 -0.02 23.37
CA LEU A 138 -4.02 0.49 22.30
C LEU A 138 -4.83 1.72 22.74
N THR A 139 -5.04 1.88 24.04
CA THR A 139 -5.72 3.06 24.63
C THR A 139 -4.84 4.27 24.80
N GLU A 140 -3.51 4.15 24.63
CA GLU A 140 -2.63 5.32 24.76
C GLU A 140 -2.83 6.29 23.60
N PRO A 141 -2.74 7.61 23.87
CA PRO A 141 -2.78 8.61 22.80
C PRO A 141 -1.51 8.54 21.94
N ILE A 142 -1.62 8.81 20.67
CA ILE A 142 -0.48 8.83 19.75
C ILE A 142 0.59 9.85 20.17
N THR A 143 0.19 10.91 20.86
CA THR A 143 1.08 11.95 21.39
C THR A 143 1.98 11.46 22.53
N ALA A 144 1.69 10.31 23.14
CA ALA A 144 2.60 9.68 24.10
C ALA A 144 3.91 9.21 23.44
N ARG A 145 3.82 8.83 22.15
CA ARG A 145 4.98 8.38 21.36
C ARG A 145 5.53 9.46 20.44
N LEU A 146 4.67 10.37 19.98
CA LEU A 146 4.97 11.45 19.05
C LEU A 146 4.52 12.79 19.66
N PRO A 147 5.22 13.29 20.70
CA PRO A 147 4.81 14.50 21.42
C PRO A 147 4.82 15.75 20.55
N GLU A 148 5.55 15.75 19.45
CA GLU A 148 5.56 16.84 18.47
C GLU A 148 4.20 17.06 17.82
N LEU A 149 3.36 16.03 17.72
CA LEU A 149 2.01 16.16 17.18
C LEU A 149 1.14 17.05 18.08
N ALA A 150 1.25 16.90 19.41
CA ALA A 150 0.50 17.75 20.34
C ALA A 150 0.89 19.22 20.23
N ARG A 151 2.17 19.51 19.92
CA ARG A 151 2.64 20.89 19.71
C ARG A 151 2.09 21.48 18.41
N ARG A 152 1.87 20.62 17.40
CA ARG A 152 1.31 21.04 16.11
C ARG A 152 -0.19 21.29 16.19
N ASP A 153 -0.93 20.40 16.84
CA ASP A 153 -2.36 20.51 17.08
C ASP A 153 -2.75 19.70 18.33
N PRO A 154 -3.24 20.35 19.40
CA PRO A 154 -3.63 19.65 20.64
C PRO A 154 -4.67 18.53 20.44
N ARG A 155 -5.47 18.60 19.38
CA ARG A 155 -6.49 17.58 19.08
C ARG A 155 -5.89 16.18 18.84
N PHE A 156 -4.62 16.10 18.43
CA PHE A 156 -3.92 14.82 18.32
C PHE A 156 -3.84 14.05 19.64
N GLY A 157 -3.91 14.76 20.78
CA GLY A 157 -3.94 14.13 22.11
C GLY A 157 -5.19 13.28 22.38
N ALA A 158 -6.25 13.45 21.63
CA ALA A 158 -7.46 12.62 21.72
C ALA A 158 -7.42 11.35 20.84
N ILE A 159 -6.45 11.24 19.93
CA ILE A 159 -6.36 10.11 19.01
C ILE A 159 -5.58 8.99 19.68
N THR A 160 -6.21 7.84 19.88
CA THR A 160 -5.58 6.64 20.43
C THR A 160 -4.99 5.74 19.33
N LEU A 161 -4.09 4.82 19.71
CA LEU A 161 -3.60 3.78 18.79
C LEU A 161 -4.73 2.91 18.26
N ALA A 162 -5.72 2.58 19.10
CA ALA A 162 -6.91 1.86 18.65
C ALA A 162 -7.66 2.63 17.56
N ALA A 163 -7.87 3.94 17.73
CA ALA A 163 -8.56 4.77 16.75
C ALA A 163 -7.82 4.81 15.39
N LEU A 164 -6.48 4.79 15.41
CA LEU A 164 -5.69 4.68 14.17
C LEU A 164 -5.86 3.32 13.50
N LEU A 165 -5.77 2.22 14.26
CA LEU A 165 -5.93 0.87 13.72
C LEU A 165 -7.32 0.63 13.14
N ASP A 166 -8.33 1.21 13.77
CA ASP A 166 -9.72 1.14 13.32
C ASP A 166 -10.05 2.10 12.17
N MET A 167 -9.07 2.87 11.66
CA MET A 167 -9.26 3.90 10.65
C MET A 167 -10.26 5.00 11.06
N ARG A 168 -10.34 5.30 12.35
CA ARG A 168 -11.29 6.28 12.98
C ARG A 168 -10.58 7.42 13.68
N SER A 169 -9.41 7.79 13.21
CA SER A 169 -8.61 8.87 13.82
C SER A 169 -9.26 10.25 13.76
N GLY A 170 -10.16 10.48 12.79
CA GLY A 170 -10.74 11.79 12.52
C GLY A 170 -9.78 12.78 11.82
N ILE A 171 -8.58 12.34 11.43
CA ILE A 171 -7.66 13.14 10.61
C ILE A 171 -8.26 13.29 9.22
N GLY A 172 -8.41 14.55 8.79
CA GLY A 172 -8.82 14.83 7.41
C GLY A 172 -7.70 14.43 6.45
N PHE A 173 -8.03 13.55 5.50
CA PHE A 173 -7.11 13.06 4.50
C PHE A 173 -7.89 12.77 3.20
N ASP A 174 -7.50 13.40 2.09
CA ASP A 174 -8.13 13.19 0.79
C ASP A 174 -7.26 12.24 -0.04
N GLU A 175 -7.73 11.01 -0.22
CA GLU A 175 -7.10 10.01 -1.10
C GLU A 175 -7.47 10.20 -2.57
N ALA A 176 -8.32 11.19 -2.91
CA ALA A 176 -8.73 11.39 -4.28
C ALA A 176 -7.53 11.62 -5.22
N THR A 177 -7.62 11.06 -6.40
CA THR A 177 -6.60 11.15 -7.46
C THR A 177 -7.14 11.92 -8.66
N ARG A 178 -7.61 13.15 -8.41
CA ARG A 178 -8.11 14.04 -9.48
C ARG A 178 -6.98 14.85 -10.06
N PHE A 179 -7.02 15.09 -11.37
CA PHE A 179 -6.09 16.04 -11.99
C PHE A 179 -6.17 17.41 -11.28
N PRO A 180 -5.06 18.05 -10.93
CA PRO A 180 -3.67 17.77 -11.33
C PRO A 180 -2.86 16.84 -10.40
N TRP A 181 -3.45 16.12 -9.48
CA TRP A 181 -2.87 15.16 -8.51
C TRP A 181 -1.88 15.75 -7.50
N VAL A 182 -1.18 16.83 -7.82
CA VAL A 182 -0.09 17.40 -7.02
C VAL A 182 -0.54 18.17 -5.78
N ASP A 183 -1.81 18.54 -5.70
CA ASP A 183 -2.41 19.31 -4.60
C ASP A 183 -3.18 18.43 -3.60
N GLN A 184 -3.11 17.11 -3.75
CA GLN A 184 -3.90 16.16 -2.96
C GLN A 184 -3.04 15.40 -1.96
N ASP A 185 -3.63 15.02 -0.81
CA ASP A 185 -2.92 14.36 0.29
C ASP A 185 -2.35 13.00 -0.13
N GLY A 186 -3.10 12.19 -0.87
CA GLY A 186 -2.68 10.88 -1.34
C GLY A 186 -1.38 10.93 -2.13
N PRO A 187 -1.31 11.64 -3.25
CA PRO A 187 -0.07 11.85 -4.00
C PRO A 187 1.05 12.49 -3.17
N ARG A 188 0.75 13.48 -2.33
CA ARG A 188 1.77 14.13 -1.47
C ARG A 188 2.45 13.13 -0.54
N VAL A 189 1.69 12.21 0.07
CA VAL A 189 2.26 11.15 0.92
C VAL A 189 2.95 10.08 0.07
N TYR A 190 2.31 9.65 -1.03
CA TYR A 190 2.80 8.53 -1.82
C TYR A 190 4.11 8.82 -2.55
N TYR A 191 4.26 10.04 -3.08
CA TYR A 191 5.42 10.49 -3.87
C TYR A 191 6.38 11.39 -3.08
N ALA A 192 6.18 11.56 -1.77
CA ALA A 192 7.12 12.30 -0.93
C ALA A 192 8.55 11.72 -1.07
N SER A 193 9.55 12.59 -0.95
CA SER A 193 10.91 12.18 -0.64
C SER A 193 11.00 11.98 0.87
N ASP A 194 11.52 10.87 1.30
CA ASP A 194 11.85 10.64 2.71
C ASP A 194 12.96 11.57 3.18
#